data_b48d5300eef09da9528e16f905a19520
#
_entry.id   b48d5300eef09da9528e16f905a19520
#
_cell.length_a   1.000
_cell.length_b   1.000
_cell.length_c   1.000
_cell.angle_alpha   90.00
_cell.angle_beta   90.00
_cell.angle_gamma   90.00
#
_symmetry.space_group_name_H-M   'P 1'
#
loop_
_entity.id
_entity.type
_entity.pdbx_description
1 polymer ?
#
loop_
_entity_poly.entity_id
_entity_poly.type
_entity_poly.pdbx_seq_one_letter_code
_entity_poly.pdbx_strand_id
1 'polypeptide(L)'
;MRQLPMTPPPGWRMELFEVIPHLLIGTRLASGTDYATLGVDVIVDLEDWEWAWVPTVPIGKVYLSFPMADEDEVDPKTRDVAHFIASLIGSGRTVLVHCTEGLNRSGVVAARALMVMGRTATDAISLVRHRRGLTMDGFPALGNEAFVEWLLSEEAGSDANRRAP
;
A
#
# COMPACT_ATOMS: atom_id res chain seq x y z
N MET A 1 2.24 20.32 -21.50
CA MET A 1 0.88 20.68 -21.08
C MET A 1 0.56 19.84 -19.86
N ARG A 2 0.42 20.42 -18.66
CA ARG A 2 -0.07 19.67 -17.49
C ARG A 2 -1.54 19.35 -17.76
N GLN A 3 -1.87 18.08 -17.96
CA GLN A 3 -3.27 17.66 -17.90
C GLN A 3 -3.75 17.89 -16.46
N LEU A 4 -4.85 18.60 -16.32
CA LEU A 4 -5.51 18.72 -15.02
C LEU A 4 -5.95 17.32 -14.59
N PRO A 5 -5.81 16.99 -13.29
CA PRO A 5 -6.25 15.70 -12.79
C PRO A 5 -7.73 15.51 -13.15
N MET A 6 -8.06 14.36 -13.74
CA MET A 6 -9.45 14.06 -14.06
C MET A 6 -10.25 14.05 -12.75
N THR A 7 -11.36 14.77 -12.78
CA THR A 7 -12.33 14.72 -11.68
C THR A 7 -12.79 13.27 -11.49
N PRO A 8 -12.69 12.70 -10.29
CA PRO A 8 -13.19 11.36 -10.07
C PRO A 8 -14.66 11.24 -10.48
N PRO A 9 -15.11 10.06 -10.93
CA PRO A 9 -16.48 9.89 -11.39
C PRO A 9 -17.48 10.25 -10.28
N PRO A 10 -18.70 10.68 -10.64
CA PRO A 10 -19.74 11.01 -9.67
C PRO A 10 -19.97 9.83 -8.72
N GLY A 11 -19.93 10.09 -7.41
CA GLY A 11 -20.11 9.07 -6.38
C GLY A 11 -18.82 8.40 -5.88
N TRP A 12 -17.65 8.67 -6.51
CA TRP A 12 -16.38 8.17 -5.99
C TRP A 12 -16.06 8.82 -4.65
N ARG A 13 -15.66 7.98 -3.69
CA ARG A 13 -15.22 8.42 -2.36
C ARG A 13 -13.85 7.82 -2.06
N MET A 14 -13.00 8.63 -1.47
CA MET A 14 -11.77 8.13 -0.87
C MET A 14 -12.12 7.25 0.33
N GLU A 15 -11.55 6.05 0.36
CA GLU A 15 -11.73 5.09 1.44
C GLU A 15 -10.39 4.73 2.04
N LEU A 16 -10.34 4.67 3.37
CA LEU A 16 -9.16 4.27 4.14
C LEU A 16 -9.52 3.08 5.03
N PHE A 17 -8.64 2.10 5.08
CA PHE A 17 -8.83 0.85 5.82
C PHE A 17 -7.63 0.62 6.74
N GLU A 18 -7.85 0.55 8.04
CA GLU A 18 -6.82 0.19 8.99
C GLU A 18 -6.56 -1.31 8.95
N VAL A 19 -5.36 -1.71 8.53
CA VAL A 19 -4.93 -3.11 8.48
C VAL A 19 -4.47 -3.57 9.87
N ILE A 20 -3.60 -2.79 10.49
CA ILE A 20 -3.17 -2.87 11.89
C ILE A 20 -3.02 -1.45 12.43
N PRO A 21 -2.88 -1.23 13.75
CA PRO A 21 -2.54 0.07 14.28
C PRO A 21 -1.33 0.67 13.55
N HIS A 22 -1.46 1.91 13.09
CA HIS A 22 -0.47 2.67 12.32
C HIS A 22 -0.23 2.23 10.86
N LEU A 23 -0.96 1.25 10.33
CA LEU A 23 -0.90 0.89 8.90
C LEU A 23 -2.29 0.98 8.28
N LEU A 24 -2.46 1.92 7.37
CA LEU A 24 -3.66 2.07 6.57
C LEU A 24 -3.37 1.74 5.10
N ILE A 25 -4.34 1.15 4.43
CA ILE A 25 -4.39 1.10 2.97
C ILE A 25 -5.57 1.94 2.48
N GLY A 26 -5.45 2.49 1.28
CA GLY A 26 -6.47 3.41 0.78
C GLY A 26 -6.63 3.39 -0.73
N THR A 27 -7.76 3.93 -1.15
CA THR A 27 -8.01 4.29 -2.54
C THR A 27 -7.26 5.57 -2.90
N ARG A 28 -7.28 5.94 -4.18
CA ARG A 28 -6.73 7.20 -4.69
C ARG A 28 -7.12 8.39 -3.80
N LEU A 29 -6.20 9.30 -3.59
CA LEU A 29 -6.50 10.55 -2.90
C LEU A 29 -7.38 11.44 -3.78
N ALA A 30 -8.43 11.99 -3.18
CA ALA A 30 -9.28 12.95 -3.88
C ALA A 30 -8.49 14.22 -4.20
N SER A 31 -8.75 14.80 -5.38
CA SER A 31 -8.20 16.12 -5.70
C SER A 31 -8.60 17.14 -4.64
N GLY A 32 -7.63 17.89 -4.13
CA GLY A 32 -7.84 18.82 -3.02
C GLY A 32 -7.79 18.22 -1.63
N THR A 33 -7.48 16.92 -1.48
CA THR A 33 -7.25 16.33 -0.15
C THR A 33 -6.15 17.08 0.59
N ASP A 34 -6.47 17.58 1.79
CA ASP A 34 -5.49 18.15 2.70
C ASP A 34 -4.82 17.03 3.49
N TYR A 35 -3.49 16.98 3.43
CA TYR A 35 -2.68 16.00 4.15
C TYR A 35 -3.01 15.96 5.65
N ALA A 36 -3.22 17.13 6.26
CA ALA A 36 -3.48 17.24 7.70
C ALA A 36 -4.76 16.52 8.13
N THR A 37 -5.75 16.40 7.23
CA THR A 37 -7.03 15.76 7.54
C THR A 37 -6.96 14.23 7.56
N LEU A 38 -5.90 13.64 7.02
CA LEU A 38 -5.74 12.18 6.94
C LEU A 38 -5.28 11.55 8.26
N GLY A 39 -4.75 12.35 9.19
CA GLY A 39 -4.27 11.83 10.48
C GLY A 39 -3.05 10.90 10.37
N VAL A 40 -2.28 10.98 9.28
CA VAL A 40 -1.11 10.13 9.02
C VAL A 40 0.20 10.92 9.10
N ASP A 41 1.31 10.21 9.30
CA ASP A 41 2.65 10.79 9.30
C ASP A 41 3.34 10.63 7.95
N VAL A 42 3.00 9.57 7.23
CA VAL A 42 3.61 9.21 5.96
C VAL A 42 2.54 8.75 4.97
N ILE A 43 2.62 9.24 3.75
CA ILE A 43 1.86 8.73 2.62
C ILE A 43 2.83 8.03 1.68
N VAL A 44 2.51 6.79 1.30
CA VAL A 44 3.16 6.04 0.23
C VAL A 44 2.17 5.92 -0.92
N ASP A 45 2.46 6.63 -1.99
CA ASP A 45 1.64 6.68 -3.19
C ASP A 45 2.20 5.72 -4.25
N LEU A 46 1.39 4.74 -4.63
CA LEU A 46 1.73 3.73 -5.61
C LEU A 46 1.07 3.99 -6.98
N GLU A 47 0.42 5.13 -7.14
CA GLU A 47 -0.24 5.47 -8.38
C GLU A 47 0.75 5.92 -9.46
N ASP A 48 0.32 5.73 -10.69
CA ASP A 48 0.98 6.32 -11.83
C ASP A 48 0.87 7.86 -11.77
N TRP A 49 1.98 8.55 -11.98
CA TRP A 49 2.12 10.00 -11.79
C TRP A 49 1.12 10.85 -12.60
N GLU A 50 0.61 10.33 -13.71
CA GLU A 50 -0.36 11.05 -14.56
C GLU A 50 -1.70 11.29 -13.86
N TRP A 51 -2.04 10.48 -12.88
CA TRP A 51 -3.35 10.46 -12.22
C TRP A 51 -3.29 10.78 -10.73
N ALA A 52 -2.09 10.84 -10.17
CA ALA A 52 -1.90 11.03 -8.74
C ALA A 52 -2.17 12.49 -8.33
N TRP A 53 -3.01 12.67 -7.31
CA TRP A 53 -3.08 13.93 -6.57
C TRP A 53 -2.00 13.96 -5.50
N VAL A 54 -1.06 14.88 -5.63
CA VAL A 54 -0.02 15.09 -4.63
C VAL A 54 -0.45 16.25 -3.71
N PRO A 55 -0.78 15.98 -2.45
CA PRO A 55 -1.12 17.03 -1.50
C PRO A 55 0.11 17.87 -1.12
N THR A 56 -0.11 19.09 -0.63
CA THR A 56 0.95 19.84 0.03
C THR A 56 1.40 19.11 1.27
N VAL A 57 2.70 18.78 1.36
CA VAL A 57 3.25 18.00 2.48
C VAL A 57 3.65 18.96 3.62
N PRO A 58 3.03 18.85 4.81
CA PRO A 58 3.38 19.68 5.95
C PRO A 58 4.78 19.38 6.49
N ILE A 59 5.37 20.34 7.21
CA ILE A 59 6.66 20.15 7.89
C ILE A 59 6.57 18.95 8.84
N GLY A 60 7.54 18.04 8.75
CA GLY A 60 7.62 16.83 9.58
C GLY A 60 6.79 15.64 9.08
N LYS A 61 6.08 15.81 7.96
CA LYS A 61 5.40 14.72 7.26
C LYS A 61 6.20 14.26 6.04
N VAL A 62 5.90 13.06 5.54
CA VAL A 62 6.59 12.47 4.40
C VAL A 62 5.58 12.04 3.33
N TYR A 63 5.90 12.33 2.09
CA TYR A 63 5.20 11.77 0.93
C TYR A 63 6.23 11.04 0.06
N LEU A 64 6.03 9.74 -0.11
CA LEU A 64 6.85 8.87 -0.95
C LEU A 64 6.03 8.45 -2.18
N SER A 65 6.45 8.88 -3.35
CA SER A 65 5.90 8.39 -4.61
C SER A 65 6.73 7.19 -5.09
N PHE A 66 6.09 6.05 -5.21
CA PHE A 66 6.64 4.81 -5.74
C PHE A 66 5.65 4.19 -6.72
N PRO A 67 5.55 4.73 -7.94
CA PRO A 67 4.61 4.22 -8.95
C PRO A 67 4.83 2.75 -9.24
N MET A 68 3.76 1.96 -9.18
CA MET A 68 3.74 0.53 -9.48
C MET A 68 2.70 0.21 -10.54
N ALA A 69 3.02 -0.71 -11.46
CA ALA A 69 2.03 -1.34 -12.30
C ALA A 69 1.26 -2.43 -11.53
N ASP A 70 -0.01 -2.65 -11.87
CA ASP A 70 -0.81 -3.79 -11.39
C ASP A 70 -0.76 -4.89 -12.45
N GLU A 71 0.42 -5.47 -12.61
CA GLU A 71 0.77 -6.44 -13.65
C GLU A 71 1.33 -7.72 -13.02
N ASP A 72 1.91 -8.59 -13.86
CA ASP A 72 2.39 -9.92 -13.45
C ASP A 72 3.75 -9.89 -12.73
N GLU A 73 4.40 -8.73 -12.66
CA GLU A 73 5.69 -8.60 -12.02
C GLU A 73 5.66 -7.57 -10.87
N VAL A 74 6.33 -7.90 -9.78
CA VAL A 74 6.54 -6.99 -8.64
C VAL A 74 7.95 -6.41 -8.72
N ASP A 75 8.06 -5.08 -8.76
CA ASP A 75 9.38 -4.41 -8.70
C ASP A 75 10.11 -4.85 -7.42
N PRO A 76 11.35 -5.37 -7.52
CA PRO A 76 12.14 -5.78 -6.36
C PRO A 76 12.32 -4.71 -5.28
N LYS A 77 12.28 -3.43 -5.66
CA LYS A 77 12.34 -2.29 -4.72
C LYS A 77 11.13 -2.21 -3.78
N THR A 78 10.07 -2.96 -4.08
CA THR A 78 8.94 -3.12 -3.16
C THR A 78 9.40 -3.64 -1.79
N ARG A 79 10.48 -4.42 -1.73
CA ARG A 79 11.12 -4.85 -0.48
C ARG A 79 11.63 -3.66 0.34
N ASP A 80 12.30 -2.72 -0.31
CA ASP A 80 12.87 -1.55 0.36
C ASP A 80 11.76 -0.64 0.90
N VAL A 81 10.71 -0.42 0.10
CA VAL A 81 9.52 0.33 0.52
C VAL A 81 8.84 -0.34 1.71
N ALA A 82 8.68 -1.66 1.68
CA ALA A 82 8.08 -2.42 2.77
C ALA A 82 8.92 -2.35 4.08
N HIS A 83 10.25 -2.43 3.98
CA HIS A 83 11.14 -2.22 5.12
C HIS A 83 11.04 -0.81 5.69
N PHE A 84 10.98 0.20 4.85
CA PHE A 84 10.76 1.58 5.26
C PHE A 84 9.45 1.74 6.04
N ILE A 85 8.34 1.21 5.51
CA ILE A 85 7.03 1.22 6.16
C ILE A 85 7.10 0.51 7.52
N ALA A 86 7.66 -0.69 7.59
CA ALA A 86 7.78 -1.46 8.83
C ALA A 86 8.59 -0.72 9.91
N SER A 87 9.67 -0.05 9.51
CA SER A 87 10.48 0.78 10.41
C SER A 87 9.70 1.96 10.98
N LEU A 88 8.90 2.63 10.15
CA LEU A 88 8.05 3.75 10.57
C LEU A 88 6.99 3.30 11.57
N ILE A 89 6.29 2.20 11.28
CA ILE A 89 5.28 1.64 12.18
C ILE A 89 5.93 1.24 13.51
N GLY A 90 7.09 0.60 13.48
CA GLY A 90 7.86 0.23 14.67
C GLY A 90 8.26 1.43 15.53
N SER A 91 8.34 2.63 14.96
CA SER A 91 8.59 3.89 15.68
C SER A 91 7.31 4.65 16.06
N GLY A 92 6.12 4.04 15.90
CA GLY A 92 4.83 4.62 16.24
C GLY A 92 4.30 5.65 15.23
N ARG A 93 4.83 5.66 14.00
CA ARG A 93 4.35 6.53 12.92
C ARG A 93 3.22 5.87 12.15
N THR A 94 2.21 6.66 11.82
CA THR A 94 1.07 6.19 11.04
C THR A 94 1.33 6.38 9.55
N VAL A 95 1.23 5.28 8.79
CA VAL A 95 1.52 5.20 7.37
C VAL A 95 0.24 4.87 6.58
N LEU A 96 -0.04 5.65 5.55
CA LEU A 96 -1.04 5.34 4.54
C LEU A 96 -0.32 4.85 3.28
N VAL A 97 -0.67 3.65 2.83
CA VAL A 97 -0.26 3.12 1.52
C VAL A 97 -1.47 3.13 0.61
N HIS A 98 -1.44 3.88 -0.48
CA HIS A 98 -2.58 3.96 -1.38
C HIS A 98 -2.22 3.68 -2.84
N CYS A 99 -3.22 3.25 -3.58
CA CYS A 99 -3.20 3.11 -5.02
C CYS A 99 -4.58 3.53 -5.56
N THR A 100 -4.92 3.18 -6.79
CA THR A 100 -6.21 3.59 -7.38
C THR A 100 -7.41 3.09 -6.58
N GLU A 101 -7.46 1.79 -6.25
CA GLU A 101 -8.62 1.16 -5.62
C GLU A 101 -8.35 0.61 -4.21
N GLY A 102 -7.12 0.71 -3.74
CA GLY A 102 -6.75 0.17 -2.44
C GLY A 102 -6.86 -1.35 -2.36
N LEU A 103 -6.56 -2.07 -3.45
CA LEU A 103 -6.72 -3.52 -3.55
C LEU A 103 -5.38 -4.24 -3.74
N ASN A 104 -4.81 -4.21 -4.96
CA ASN A 104 -3.66 -5.05 -5.31
C ASN A 104 -2.33 -4.40 -4.93
N ARG A 105 -1.99 -3.25 -5.51
CA ARG A 105 -0.69 -2.57 -5.29
C ARG A 105 -0.48 -2.16 -3.84
N SER A 106 -1.45 -1.49 -3.22
CA SER A 106 -1.39 -1.16 -1.78
C SER A 106 -1.42 -2.41 -0.91
N GLY A 107 -2.16 -3.45 -1.34
CA GLY A 107 -2.23 -4.74 -0.65
C GLY A 107 -0.90 -5.46 -0.60
N VAL A 108 -0.18 -5.58 -1.73
CA VAL A 108 1.11 -6.29 -1.78
C VAL A 108 2.19 -5.57 -0.95
N VAL A 109 2.24 -4.25 -1.00
CA VAL A 109 3.19 -3.46 -0.21
C VAL A 109 2.88 -3.57 1.28
N ALA A 110 1.61 -3.46 1.68
CA ALA A 110 1.19 -3.61 3.07
C ALA A 110 1.45 -5.03 3.60
N ALA A 111 1.11 -6.07 2.83
CA ALA A 111 1.38 -7.46 3.21
C ALA A 111 2.88 -7.71 3.37
N ARG A 112 3.71 -7.20 2.46
CA ARG A 112 5.17 -7.34 2.57
C ARG A 112 5.74 -6.61 3.79
N ALA A 113 5.20 -5.45 4.16
CA ALA A 113 5.57 -4.75 5.39
C ALA A 113 5.21 -5.56 6.65
N LEU A 114 4.03 -6.20 6.66
CA LEU A 114 3.63 -7.11 7.74
C LEU A 114 4.56 -8.32 7.86
N MET A 115 5.06 -8.85 6.73
CA MET A 115 6.07 -9.93 6.74
C MET A 115 7.40 -9.46 7.34
N VAL A 116 7.86 -8.25 7.03
CA VAL A 116 9.04 -7.64 7.67
C VAL A 116 8.84 -7.54 9.19
N MET A 117 7.62 -7.28 9.64
CA MET A 117 7.25 -7.23 11.05
C MET A 117 7.06 -8.62 11.70
N GLY A 118 7.34 -9.71 10.97
CA GLY A 118 7.36 -11.07 11.49
C GLY A 118 6.12 -11.93 11.23
N ARG A 119 5.17 -11.47 10.40
CA ARG A 119 4.04 -12.31 9.98
C ARG A 119 4.45 -13.25 8.86
N THR A 120 3.79 -14.41 8.78
CA THR A 120 3.89 -15.26 7.58
C THR A 120 3.23 -14.58 6.40
N ALA A 121 3.58 -14.98 5.17
CA ALA A 121 2.94 -14.47 3.96
C ALA A 121 1.43 -14.77 3.97
N THR A 122 1.05 -15.98 4.35
CA THR A 122 -0.36 -16.40 4.44
C THR A 122 -1.15 -15.53 5.43
N ASP A 123 -0.60 -15.27 6.63
CA ASP A 123 -1.25 -14.43 7.62
C ASP A 123 -1.36 -12.97 7.18
N ALA A 124 -0.31 -12.44 6.54
CA ALA A 124 -0.30 -11.08 6.03
C ALA A 124 -1.35 -10.88 4.92
N ILE A 125 -1.42 -11.80 3.94
CA ILE A 125 -2.41 -11.79 2.86
C ILE A 125 -3.83 -11.88 3.44
N SER A 126 -4.07 -12.82 4.34
CA SER A 126 -5.38 -13.03 4.97
C SER A 126 -5.83 -11.79 5.74
N LEU A 127 -4.92 -11.16 6.47
CA LEU A 127 -5.22 -9.95 7.24
C LEU A 127 -5.58 -8.77 6.33
N VAL A 128 -4.80 -8.52 5.27
CA VAL A 128 -5.08 -7.46 4.30
C VAL A 128 -6.45 -7.69 3.64
N ARG A 129 -6.73 -8.90 3.18
CA ARG A 129 -8.02 -9.26 2.59
C ARG A 129 -9.18 -9.03 3.55
N HIS A 130 -9.03 -9.46 4.79
CA HIS A 130 -10.07 -9.33 5.81
C HIS A 130 -10.35 -7.86 6.15
N ARG A 131 -9.31 -7.06 6.33
CA ARG A 131 -9.42 -5.65 6.75
C ARG A 131 -9.94 -4.74 5.64
N ARG A 132 -9.53 -4.99 4.40
CA ARG A 132 -10.02 -4.25 3.24
C ARG A 132 -11.45 -4.65 2.89
N GLY A 133 -11.80 -5.91 3.05
CA GLY A 133 -13.06 -6.47 2.62
C GLY A 133 -13.16 -6.57 1.08
N LEU A 134 -14.37 -6.85 0.61
CA LEU A 134 -14.69 -6.89 -0.81
C LEU A 134 -15.12 -5.49 -1.30
N THR A 135 -14.88 -5.21 -2.57
CA THR A 135 -15.52 -4.07 -3.24
C THR A 135 -17.02 -4.32 -3.40
N MET A 136 -17.78 -3.30 -3.81
CA MET A 136 -19.20 -3.46 -4.13
C MET A 136 -19.46 -4.50 -5.23
N ASP A 137 -18.49 -4.66 -6.15
CA ASP A 137 -18.54 -5.65 -7.24
C ASP A 137 -17.96 -7.00 -6.82
N GLY A 138 -17.58 -7.19 -5.55
CA GLY A 138 -17.13 -8.46 -4.98
C GLY A 138 -15.64 -8.77 -5.19
N PHE A 139 -14.82 -7.82 -5.61
CA PHE A 139 -13.38 -8.03 -5.77
C PHE A 139 -12.63 -7.95 -4.43
N PRO A 140 -11.81 -8.97 -4.10
CA PRO A 140 -10.99 -8.95 -2.89
C PRO A 140 -9.72 -8.11 -3.08
N ALA A 141 -9.16 -7.64 -1.98
CA ALA A 141 -7.76 -7.20 -1.98
C ALA A 141 -6.82 -8.35 -2.35
N LEU A 142 -5.69 -8.05 -2.97
CA LEU A 142 -4.74 -9.06 -3.44
C LEU A 142 -5.42 -10.12 -4.35
N GLY A 143 -6.27 -9.64 -5.26
CA GLY A 143 -6.85 -10.46 -6.33
C GLY A 143 -5.87 -10.74 -7.45
N ASN A 144 -4.78 -9.99 -7.57
CA ASN A 144 -3.69 -10.26 -8.51
C ASN A 144 -2.87 -11.46 -7.99
N GLU A 145 -2.96 -12.60 -8.69
CA GLU A 145 -2.31 -13.84 -8.29
C GLU A 145 -0.79 -13.73 -8.30
N ALA A 146 -0.21 -13.01 -9.25
CA ALA A 146 1.24 -12.80 -9.31
C ALA A 146 1.78 -12.10 -8.06
N PHE A 147 1.03 -11.16 -7.49
CA PHE A 147 1.39 -10.50 -6.24
C PHE A 147 1.34 -11.45 -5.04
N VAL A 148 0.37 -12.35 -5.02
CA VAL A 148 0.24 -13.39 -3.99
C VAL A 148 1.40 -14.39 -4.09
N GLU A 149 1.70 -14.88 -5.29
CA GLU A 149 2.82 -15.80 -5.53
C GLU A 149 4.16 -15.16 -5.16
N TRP A 150 4.35 -13.90 -5.48
CA TRP A 150 5.55 -13.16 -5.08
C TRP A 150 5.71 -13.11 -3.55
N LEU A 151 4.66 -12.77 -2.80
CA LEU A 151 4.69 -12.75 -1.33
C LEU A 151 5.06 -14.11 -0.75
N LEU A 152 4.48 -15.19 -1.26
CA LEU A 152 4.78 -16.55 -0.82
C LEU A 152 6.24 -16.95 -1.14
N SER A 153 6.77 -16.54 -2.29
CA SER A 153 8.16 -16.78 -2.66
C SER A 153 9.16 -16.02 -1.77
N GLU A 154 8.82 -14.80 -1.34
CA GLU A 154 9.62 -14.00 -0.42
C GLU A 154 9.79 -14.66 0.95
N GLU A 155 8.76 -15.34 1.46
CA GLU A 155 8.84 -16.12 2.70
C GLU A 155 9.78 -17.31 2.55
N ALA A 156 9.63 -18.10 1.48
CA ALA A 156 10.47 -19.25 1.21
C ALA A 156 11.97 -18.89 1.08
N GLY A 157 12.26 -17.75 0.41
CA GLY A 157 13.63 -17.23 0.27
C GLY A 157 14.23 -16.78 1.61
N SER A 158 13.42 -16.16 2.48
CA SER A 158 13.84 -15.74 3.82
C SER A 158 14.18 -16.93 4.71
N ASP A 159 13.43 -18.01 4.65
CA ASP A 159 13.64 -19.22 5.45
C ASP A 159 14.86 -20.01 4.99
N ALA A 160 15.11 -20.06 3.68
CA ALA A 160 16.32 -20.66 3.13
C ALA A 160 17.60 -19.95 3.61
N ASN A 161 17.57 -18.61 3.64
CA ASN A 161 18.71 -17.79 4.09
C ASN A 161 18.95 -17.88 5.61
N ARG A 162 17.91 -18.11 6.42
CA ARG A 162 18.03 -18.33 7.87
C ARG A 162 18.57 -19.71 8.25
N ARG A 163 18.47 -20.69 7.35
CA ARG A 163 18.92 -22.08 7.56
C ARG A 163 20.29 -22.39 6.94
N ALA A 164 20.87 -21.45 6.20
CA ALA A 164 22.23 -21.59 5.69
C ALA A 164 23.24 -21.47 6.87
N PRO A 165 24.24 -22.37 6.98
CA PRO A 165 25.21 -22.45 8.08
C PRO A 165 26.14 -21.24 8.13
#